data_068c24bfedada15e1bef7e6c48d0d9c4
#
_entry.id   068c24bfedada15e1bef7e6c48d0d9c4
#
_cell.length_a   1.000
_cell.length_b   1.000
_cell.length_c   1.000
_cell.angle_alpha   90.00
_cell.angle_beta   90.00
_cell.angle_gamma   90.00
#
_symmetry.space_group_name_H-M   'P 1'
#
loop_
_entity.id
_entity.type
_entity.pdbx_description
1 polymer ?
#
loop_
_entity_poly.entity_id
_entity_poly.type
_entity_poly.pdbx_seq_one_letter_code
_entity_poly.pdbx_strand_id
1 'polypeptide(L)'
;MKQHSRYQTARRLLIFWTLFVAIGAVGGALGMLLDPSGKLMGMDTMLPYFQVLPFAEIVFQDFTFSGYALLIVNGLTNLSAAGLLLAKKKSGVILGGIFGVTLMLWICIQFYMFPLNFMSTAFFVIGFCQAVTGYAAWVFDRQEQFVVLESDYPNIGTNPKRLVVYFSRMGYVKKQAMEEANRTGAALYEVRSTERTEGTLGFWWCGRYGMHRWAMPIEPVSVDPMRYDHVTICSPIWVFALAAPVRSFC
;
A
#
# COMPACT_ATOMS: atom_id res chain seq x y z
N MET A 1 -9.06 -12.12 22.56
CA MET A 1 -8.88 -12.30 21.10
C MET A 1 -7.60 -11.58 20.69
N LYS A 2 -6.58 -12.28 20.15
CA LYS A 2 -5.39 -11.59 19.59
C LYS A 2 -5.83 -10.78 18.40
N GLN A 3 -5.77 -9.46 18.51
CA GLN A 3 -6.01 -8.55 17.38
C GLN A 3 -4.95 -8.89 16.32
N HIS A 4 -5.37 -9.51 15.22
CA HIS A 4 -4.45 -9.81 14.12
C HIS A 4 -3.96 -8.48 13.55
N SER A 5 -2.64 -8.27 13.62
CA SER A 5 -1.97 -7.12 13.00
C SER A 5 -2.35 -7.05 11.52
N ARG A 6 -2.74 -5.86 11.06
CA ARG A 6 -3.09 -5.61 9.65
C ARG A 6 -1.94 -5.94 8.73
N TYR A 7 -0.73 -5.61 9.17
CA TYR A 7 0.50 -5.99 8.46
C TYR A 7 0.62 -7.49 8.29
N GLN A 8 0.40 -8.29 9.35
CA GLN A 8 0.49 -9.74 9.25
C GLN A 8 -0.53 -10.33 8.27
N THR A 9 -1.75 -9.80 8.25
CA THR A 9 -2.78 -10.23 7.31
C THR A 9 -2.40 -9.89 5.87
N ALA A 10 -1.99 -8.65 5.61
CA ALA A 10 -1.55 -8.23 4.27
C ALA A 10 -0.32 -9.00 3.80
N ARG A 11 0.66 -9.27 4.69
CA ARG A 11 1.83 -10.08 4.37
C ARG A 11 1.46 -11.53 4.01
N ARG A 12 0.54 -12.17 4.74
CA ARG A 12 0.07 -13.53 4.40
C ARG A 12 -0.61 -13.58 3.04
N LEU A 13 -1.43 -12.57 2.74
CA LEU A 13 -2.08 -12.45 1.44
C LEU A 13 -1.06 -12.21 0.32
N LEU A 14 -0.02 -11.41 0.57
CA LEU A 14 1.06 -11.20 -0.39
C LEU A 14 1.87 -12.48 -0.65
N ILE A 15 2.12 -13.30 0.37
CA ILE A 15 2.74 -14.63 0.21
C ILE A 15 1.87 -15.52 -0.69
N PHE A 16 0.56 -15.52 -0.47
CA PHE A 16 -0.36 -16.26 -1.33
C PHE A 16 -0.24 -15.83 -2.79
N TRP A 17 -0.31 -14.53 -3.09
CA TRP A 17 -0.20 -14.02 -4.46
C TRP A 17 1.14 -14.33 -5.11
N THR A 18 2.25 -14.11 -4.40
CA THR A 18 3.59 -14.40 -4.94
C THR A 18 3.80 -15.88 -5.23
N LEU A 19 3.32 -16.78 -4.35
CA LEU A 19 3.39 -18.22 -4.59
C LEU A 19 2.46 -18.65 -5.74
N PHE A 20 1.26 -18.12 -5.81
CA PHE A 20 0.32 -18.44 -6.87
C PHE A 20 0.89 -18.08 -8.26
N VAL A 21 1.41 -16.85 -8.39
CA VAL A 21 2.05 -16.40 -9.64
C VAL A 21 3.31 -17.21 -9.95
N ALA A 22 4.14 -17.49 -8.96
CA ALA A 22 5.36 -18.26 -9.14
C ALA A 22 5.08 -19.68 -9.63
N ILE A 23 4.14 -20.38 -8.99
CA ILE A 23 3.77 -21.77 -9.38
C ILE A 23 3.20 -21.78 -10.80
N GLY A 24 2.29 -20.84 -11.10
CA GLY A 24 1.73 -20.74 -12.45
C GLY A 24 2.78 -20.43 -13.52
N ALA A 25 3.70 -19.49 -13.23
CA ALA A 25 4.77 -19.13 -14.15
C ALA A 25 5.80 -20.24 -14.35
N VAL A 26 6.19 -20.95 -13.28
CA VAL A 26 7.09 -22.11 -13.38
C VAL A 26 6.42 -23.24 -14.16
N GLY A 27 5.16 -23.56 -13.85
CA GLY A 27 4.40 -24.60 -14.57
C GLY A 27 4.22 -24.27 -16.06
N GLY A 28 3.85 -23.04 -16.37
CA GLY A 28 3.74 -22.57 -17.76
C GLY A 28 5.08 -22.59 -18.51
N ALA A 29 6.15 -22.12 -17.85
CA ALA A 29 7.50 -22.16 -18.41
C ALA A 29 7.97 -23.59 -18.70
N LEU A 30 7.77 -24.51 -17.76
CA LEU A 30 8.10 -25.92 -17.94
C LEU A 30 7.33 -26.52 -19.12
N GLY A 31 6.04 -26.24 -19.25
CA GLY A 31 5.25 -26.72 -20.39
C GLY A 31 5.79 -26.22 -21.73
N MET A 32 6.18 -24.94 -21.82
CA MET A 32 6.79 -24.35 -23.02
C MET A 32 8.19 -24.90 -23.32
N LEU A 33 8.99 -25.19 -22.30
CA LEU A 33 10.36 -25.69 -22.48
C LEU A 33 10.39 -27.22 -22.79
N LEU A 34 9.43 -28.00 -22.26
CA LEU A 34 9.33 -29.39 -22.54
C LEU A 34 8.79 -29.67 -23.97
N ASP A 35 7.89 -28.82 -24.45
CA ASP A 35 7.39 -28.85 -25.81
C ASP A 35 7.37 -27.43 -26.42
N PRO A 36 8.48 -27.01 -27.04
CA PRO A 36 8.55 -25.67 -27.65
C PRO A 36 7.56 -25.45 -28.81
N SER A 37 6.99 -26.51 -29.38
CA SER A 37 5.93 -26.36 -30.39
C SER A 37 4.61 -25.85 -29.84
N GLY A 38 4.46 -25.90 -28.49
CA GLY A 38 3.24 -25.49 -27.79
C GLY A 38 2.08 -26.45 -27.82
N LYS A 39 2.21 -27.59 -28.48
CA LYS A 39 1.13 -28.60 -28.63
C LYS A 39 0.70 -29.18 -27.29
N LEU A 40 1.68 -29.47 -26.40
CA LEU A 40 1.41 -29.98 -25.04
C LEU A 40 0.46 -29.08 -24.25
N MET A 41 0.53 -27.77 -24.48
CA MET A 41 -0.29 -26.77 -23.78
C MET A 41 -1.47 -26.26 -24.65
N GLY A 42 -1.66 -26.77 -25.85
CA GLY A 42 -2.67 -26.28 -26.78
C GLY A 42 -2.42 -24.85 -27.26
N MET A 43 -1.17 -24.44 -27.35
CA MET A 43 -0.75 -23.08 -27.72
C MET A 43 -0.14 -22.99 -29.11
N ASP A 44 -0.09 -24.08 -29.85
CA ASP A 44 0.52 -24.17 -31.18
C ASP A 44 -0.04 -23.15 -32.19
N THR A 45 -1.33 -22.80 -32.06
CA THR A 45 -2.00 -21.77 -32.88
C THR A 45 -1.71 -20.34 -32.47
N MET A 46 -1.00 -20.14 -31.36
CA MET A 46 -0.74 -18.79 -30.81
C MET A 46 0.54 -18.16 -31.37
N LEU A 47 1.46 -18.95 -31.90
CA LEU A 47 2.77 -18.44 -32.35
C LEU A 47 2.69 -17.32 -33.41
N PRO A 48 1.73 -17.29 -34.37
CA PRO A 48 1.58 -16.17 -35.28
C PRO A 48 1.32 -14.81 -34.61
N TYR A 49 0.68 -14.77 -33.44
CA TYR A 49 0.40 -13.54 -32.74
C TYR A 49 1.68 -12.87 -32.17
N PHE A 50 2.75 -13.64 -31.93
CA PHE A 50 4.02 -13.10 -31.46
C PHE A 50 4.76 -12.32 -32.56
N GLN A 51 4.40 -12.51 -33.83
CA GLN A 51 5.07 -11.88 -34.97
C GLN A 51 4.87 -10.34 -35.03
N VAL A 52 3.99 -9.78 -34.21
CA VAL A 52 3.83 -8.32 -34.05
C VAL A 52 4.92 -7.69 -33.19
N LEU A 53 5.72 -8.50 -32.49
CA LEU A 53 6.80 -8.02 -31.63
C LEU A 53 8.07 -7.73 -32.44
N PRO A 54 8.92 -6.77 -32.00
CA PRO A 54 10.20 -6.54 -32.64
C PRO A 54 11.10 -7.78 -32.53
N PHE A 55 11.84 -8.08 -33.59
CA PHE A 55 12.74 -9.23 -33.69
C PHE A 55 12.04 -10.60 -33.59
N ALA A 56 10.72 -10.64 -33.84
CA ALA A 56 9.92 -11.86 -33.69
C ALA A 56 10.42 -13.01 -34.54
N GLU A 57 10.83 -12.75 -35.76
CA GLU A 57 11.38 -13.76 -36.70
C GLU A 57 12.60 -14.51 -36.15
N ILE A 58 13.35 -13.89 -35.22
CA ILE A 58 14.56 -14.49 -34.62
C ILE A 58 14.22 -15.12 -33.27
N VAL A 59 13.42 -14.42 -32.45
CA VAL A 59 13.23 -14.72 -31.03
C VAL A 59 12.02 -15.64 -30.79
N PHE A 60 10.96 -15.52 -31.60
CA PHE A 60 9.70 -16.24 -31.42
C PHE A 60 9.44 -17.24 -32.58
N GLN A 61 10.45 -18.04 -32.91
CA GLN A 61 10.27 -19.19 -33.84
C GLN A 61 9.52 -20.33 -33.16
N ASP A 62 9.63 -20.45 -31.86
CA ASP A 62 8.93 -21.37 -30.98
C ASP A 62 8.70 -20.74 -29.59
N PHE A 63 8.23 -21.52 -28.63
CA PHE A 63 7.96 -21.05 -27.27
C PHE A 63 9.17 -21.07 -26.33
N THR A 64 10.37 -21.45 -26.78
CA THR A 64 11.56 -21.56 -25.92
C THR A 64 11.89 -20.24 -25.23
N PHE A 65 11.99 -19.14 -26.01
CA PHE A 65 12.26 -17.83 -25.44
C PHE A 65 11.17 -17.38 -24.47
N SER A 66 9.90 -17.58 -24.83
CA SER A 66 8.75 -17.25 -23.97
C SER A 66 8.79 -18.03 -22.66
N GLY A 67 9.17 -19.32 -22.71
CA GLY A 67 9.35 -20.15 -21.52
C GLY A 67 10.43 -19.63 -20.59
N TYR A 68 11.63 -19.31 -21.10
CA TYR A 68 12.69 -18.73 -20.28
C TYR A 68 12.30 -17.35 -19.74
N ALA A 69 11.70 -16.49 -20.57
CA ALA A 69 11.27 -15.17 -20.15
C ALA A 69 10.21 -15.24 -19.02
N LEU A 70 9.22 -16.13 -19.15
CA LEU A 70 8.21 -16.37 -18.13
C LEU A 70 8.82 -16.90 -16.83
N LEU A 71 9.74 -17.86 -16.93
CA LEU A 71 10.46 -18.43 -15.78
C LEU A 71 11.23 -17.36 -15.01
N ILE A 72 12.00 -16.55 -15.72
CA ILE A 72 12.87 -15.54 -15.10
C ILE A 72 12.04 -14.38 -14.54
N VAL A 73 11.18 -13.78 -15.38
CA VAL A 73 10.47 -12.54 -15.06
C VAL A 73 9.36 -12.73 -14.05
N ASN A 74 8.60 -13.83 -14.14
CA ASN A 74 7.46 -14.06 -13.23
C ASN A 74 7.67 -15.26 -12.29
N GLY A 75 8.42 -16.28 -12.68
CA GLY A 75 8.68 -17.46 -11.86
C GLY A 75 9.68 -17.19 -10.75
N LEU A 76 10.96 -17.02 -11.10
CA LEU A 76 12.05 -16.86 -10.13
C LEU A 76 11.94 -15.59 -9.29
N THR A 77 11.47 -14.50 -9.86
CA THR A 77 11.25 -13.24 -9.14
C THR A 77 10.22 -13.42 -8.03
N ASN A 78 9.06 -13.99 -8.34
CA ASN A 78 8.01 -14.22 -7.35
C ASN A 78 8.40 -15.29 -6.32
N LEU A 79 9.15 -16.33 -6.70
CA LEU A 79 9.73 -17.29 -5.74
C LEU A 79 10.68 -16.59 -4.77
N SER A 80 11.56 -15.73 -5.27
CA SER A 80 12.48 -14.98 -4.42
C SER A 80 11.74 -14.06 -3.44
N ALA A 81 10.70 -13.35 -3.90
CA ALA A 81 9.87 -12.53 -3.05
C ALA A 81 9.14 -13.36 -1.97
N ALA A 82 8.58 -14.52 -2.35
CA ALA A 82 7.95 -15.44 -1.41
C ALA A 82 8.93 -15.93 -0.34
N GLY A 83 10.14 -16.33 -0.73
CA GLY A 83 11.21 -16.73 0.20
C GLY A 83 11.57 -15.62 1.19
N LEU A 84 11.74 -14.37 0.71
CA LEU A 84 12.01 -13.21 1.55
C LEU A 84 10.84 -12.90 2.49
N LEU A 85 9.61 -13.01 2.01
CA LEU A 85 8.41 -12.84 2.83
C LEU A 85 8.31 -13.91 3.92
N LEU A 86 8.58 -15.17 3.60
CA LEU A 86 8.62 -16.26 4.59
C LEU A 86 9.72 -16.04 5.62
N ALA A 87 10.88 -15.56 5.19
CA ALA A 87 11.99 -15.17 6.06
C ALA A 87 11.76 -13.86 6.83
N LYS A 88 10.55 -13.27 6.74
CA LYS A 88 10.16 -12.00 7.41
C LYS A 88 11.05 -10.80 7.06
N LYS A 89 11.66 -10.78 5.88
CA LYS A 89 12.48 -9.66 5.41
C LYS A 89 11.59 -8.56 4.83
N LYS A 90 11.84 -7.29 5.19
CA LYS A 90 11.11 -6.11 4.66
C LYS A 90 11.22 -5.98 3.14
N SER A 91 12.37 -6.34 2.58
CA SER A 91 12.57 -6.36 1.12
C SER A 91 11.57 -7.27 0.39
N GLY A 92 11.13 -8.36 1.01
CA GLY A 92 10.12 -9.24 0.43
C GLY A 92 8.77 -8.54 0.21
N VAL A 93 8.39 -7.61 1.09
CA VAL A 93 7.15 -6.83 0.94
C VAL A 93 7.24 -5.89 -0.27
N ILE A 94 8.35 -5.19 -0.40
CA ILE A 94 8.59 -4.25 -1.51
C ILE A 94 8.67 -5.01 -2.84
N LEU A 95 9.51 -6.04 -2.91
CA LEU A 95 9.70 -6.84 -4.13
C LEU A 95 8.41 -7.56 -4.53
N GLY A 96 7.66 -8.14 -3.57
CA GLY A 96 6.39 -8.77 -3.85
C GLY A 96 5.38 -7.82 -4.49
N GLY A 97 5.30 -6.57 -4.02
CA GLY A 97 4.48 -5.53 -4.64
C GLY A 97 4.95 -5.14 -6.04
N ILE A 98 6.26 -4.92 -6.23
CA ILE A 98 6.86 -4.58 -7.52
C ILE A 98 6.59 -5.71 -8.55
N PHE A 99 6.73 -6.97 -8.17
CA PHE A 99 6.51 -8.09 -9.09
C PHE A 99 5.04 -8.25 -9.49
N GLY A 100 4.09 -7.76 -8.67
CA GLY A 100 2.70 -7.59 -9.11
C GLY A 100 2.57 -6.58 -10.26
N VAL A 101 3.29 -5.45 -10.20
CA VAL A 101 3.36 -4.48 -11.31
C VAL A 101 4.05 -5.09 -12.52
N THR A 102 5.14 -5.83 -12.32
CA THR A 102 5.84 -6.54 -13.41
C THR A 102 4.91 -7.51 -14.14
N LEU A 103 4.09 -8.27 -13.40
CA LEU A 103 3.07 -9.14 -13.98
C LEU A 103 2.05 -8.35 -14.81
N MET A 104 1.56 -7.22 -14.29
CA MET A 104 0.64 -6.37 -15.08
C MET A 104 1.26 -5.89 -16.38
N LEU A 105 2.52 -5.43 -16.35
CA LEU A 105 3.25 -4.99 -17.56
C LEU A 105 3.45 -6.17 -18.54
N TRP A 106 3.77 -7.36 -18.04
CA TRP A 106 3.83 -8.58 -18.85
C TRP A 106 2.50 -8.85 -19.57
N ILE A 107 1.39 -8.73 -18.86
CA ILE A 107 0.06 -8.91 -19.44
C ILE A 107 -0.32 -7.79 -20.41
N CYS A 108 0.12 -6.54 -20.19
CA CYS A 108 -0.05 -5.48 -21.18
C CYS A 108 0.59 -5.83 -22.53
N ILE A 109 1.76 -6.47 -22.53
CA ILE A 109 2.38 -6.98 -23.76
C ILE A 109 1.48 -8.08 -24.39
N GLN A 110 0.91 -8.97 -23.58
CA GLN A 110 -0.03 -9.98 -24.07
C GLN A 110 -1.29 -9.36 -24.68
N PHE A 111 -1.84 -8.30 -24.09
CA PHE A 111 -2.99 -7.59 -24.67
C PHE A 111 -2.67 -6.91 -26.01
N TYR A 112 -1.41 -6.54 -26.23
CA TYR A 112 -0.98 -6.03 -27.52
C TYR A 112 -0.88 -7.15 -28.59
N MET A 113 -0.43 -8.35 -28.18
CA MET A 113 -0.25 -9.49 -29.09
C MET A 113 -1.54 -10.24 -29.38
N PHE A 114 -2.36 -10.47 -28.35
CA PHE A 114 -3.54 -11.35 -28.44
C PHE A 114 -4.83 -10.56 -28.35
N PRO A 115 -5.91 -11.04 -28.98
CA PRO A 115 -7.26 -10.57 -28.66
C PRO A 115 -7.55 -10.68 -27.16
N LEU A 116 -8.40 -9.77 -26.64
CA LEU A 116 -8.79 -9.80 -25.25
C LEU A 116 -9.33 -11.18 -24.86
N ASN A 117 -8.71 -11.81 -23.88
CA ASN A 117 -9.05 -13.15 -23.41
C ASN A 117 -9.13 -13.23 -21.89
N PHE A 118 -9.84 -14.24 -21.41
CA PHE A 118 -10.07 -14.44 -19.99
C PHE A 118 -8.78 -14.62 -19.19
N MET A 119 -7.83 -15.43 -19.69
CA MET A 119 -6.60 -15.75 -18.95
C MET A 119 -5.74 -14.51 -18.73
N SER A 120 -5.47 -13.74 -19.79
CA SER A 120 -4.69 -12.50 -19.66
C SER A 120 -5.39 -11.50 -18.74
N THR A 121 -6.72 -11.35 -18.87
CA THR A 121 -7.50 -10.47 -17.97
C THR A 121 -7.41 -10.93 -16.52
N ALA A 122 -7.55 -12.22 -16.25
CA ALA A 122 -7.44 -12.77 -14.90
C ALA A 122 -6.06 -12.52 -14.28
N PHE A 123 -4.98 -12.78 -15.03
CA PHE A 123 -3.61 -12.53 -14.54
C PHE A 123 -3.30 -11.03 -14.38
N PHE A 124 -3.88 -10.14 -15.18
CA PHE A 124 -3.78 -8.71 -14.97
C PHE A 124 -4.40 -8.31 -13.61
N VAL A 125 -5.60 -8.81 -13.31
CA VAL A 125 -6.27 -8.57 -12.04
C VAL A 125 -5.48 -9.16 -10.86
N ILE A 126 -4.91 -10.35 -11.02
CA ILE A 126 -4.03 -10.97 -10.00
C ILE A 126 -2.80 -10.10 -9.76
N GLY A 127 -2.14 -9.60 -10.80
CA GLY A 127 -1.01 -8.67 -10.68
C GLY A 127 -1.39 -7.39 -9.94
N PHE A 128 -2.55 -6.84 -10.26
CA PHE A 128 -3.10 -5.68 -9.55
C PHE A 128 -3.35 -5.98 -8.06
N CYS A 129 -4.01 -7.08 -7.74
CA CYS A 129 -4.25 -7.50 -6.36
C CYS A 129 -2.93 -7.71 -5.58
N GLN A 130 -1.93 -8.31 -6.23
CA GLN A 130 -0.60 -8.50 -5.66
C GLN A 130 0.09 -7.15 -5.37
N ALA A 131 0.08 -6.23 -6.33
CA ALA A 131 0.69 -4.90 -6.19
C ALA A 131 0.02 -4.08 -5.07
N VAL A 132 -1.31 -4.04 -5.04
CA VAL A 132 -2.09 -3.35 -4.00
C VAL A 132 -1.83 -3.97 -2.62
N THR A 133 -1.77 -5.30 -2.55
CA THR A 133 -1.48 -6.01 -1.29
C THR A 133 -0.07 -5.70 -0.79
N GLY A 134 0.93 -5.65 -1.68
CA GLY A 134 2.30 -5.26 -1.36
C GLY A 134 2.39 -3.84 -0.82
N TYR A 135 1.73 -2.90 -1.50
CA TYR A 135 1.64 -1.51 -1.04
C TYR A 135 0.95 -1.40 0.33
N ALA A 136 -0.17 -2.08 0.51
CA ALA A 136 -0.89 -2.09 1.79
C ALA A 136 -0.03 -2.67 2.93
N ALA A 137 0.67 -3.77 2.68
CA ALA A 137 1.58 -4.37 3.66
C ALA A 137 2.72 -3.41 4.04
N TRP A 138 3.30 -2.70 3.06
CA TRP A 138 4.34 -1.71 3.30
C TRP A 138 3.84 -0.52 4.14
N VAL A 139 2.63 -0.02 3.85
CA VAL A 139 2.00 1.07 4.63
C VAL A 139 1.71 0.60 6.05
N PHE A 140 1.12 -0.58 6.23
CA PHE A 140 0.78 -1.11 7.55
C PHE A 140 2.04 -1.40 8.40
N ASP A 141 3.12 -1.90 7.79
CA ASP A 141 4.39 -2.08 8.49
C ASP A 141 4.91 -0.75 9.07
N ARG A 142 4.88 0.32 8.26
CA ARG A 142 5.29 1.65 8.71
C ARG A 142 4.38 2.21 9.81
N GLN A 143 3.08 1.99 9.70
CA GLN A 143 2.11 2.47 10.69
C GLN A 143 2.25 1.74 12.03
N GLU A 144 2.45 0.41 12.00
CA GLU A 144 2.64 -0.38 13.22
C GLU A 144 3.98 -0.12 13.93
N GLN A 145 5.00 0.31 13.17
CA GLN A 145 6.31 0.68 13.74
C GLN A 145 6.39 2.14 14.20
N PHE A 146 5.40 2.97 13.85
CA PHE A 146 5.39 4.38 14.22
C PHE A 146 4.86 4.53 15.64
N VAL A 147 5.77 4.67 16.60
CA VAL A 147 5.47 4.91 18.02
C VAL A 147 5.96 6.29 18.39
N VAL A 148 5.12 7.08 19.06
CA VAL A 148 5.48 8.37 19.66
C VAL A 148 5.55 8.16 21.16
N LEU A 149 6.74 8.29 21.73
CA LEU A 149 6.96 8.17 23.17
C LEU A 149 6.86 9.57 23.79
N GLU A 150 5.96 9.73 24.74
CA GLU A 150 5.76 11.03 25.43
C GLU A 150 6.97 11.42 26.28
N SER A 151 7.73 10.43 26.77
CA SER A 151 8.99 10.63 27.48
C SER A 151 10.06 11.40 26.72
N ASP A 152 9.99 11.39 25.38
CA ASP A 152 10.97 12.08 24.55
C ASP A 152 10.74 13.61 24.47
N TYR A 153 9.66 14.10 25.11
CA TYR A 153 9.20 15.48 25.05
C TYR A 153 9.01 16.10 26.45
N PRO A 154 10.08 16.26 27.22
CA PRO A 154 9.99 16.63 28.64
C PRO A 154 9.52 18.08 28.92
N ASN A 155 9.59 18.97 27.92
CA ASN A 155 9.25 20.37 28.09
C ASN A 155 7.77 20.70 27.86
N ILE A 156 6.95 19.71 27.45
CA ILE A 156 5.51 19.93 27.22
C ILE A 156 4.84 20.41 28.51
N GLY A 157 4.08 21.52 28.40
CA GLY A 157 3.34 22.09 29.53
C GLY A 157 4.14 22.98 30.46
N THR A 158 5.43 23.25 30.19
CA THR A 158 6.27 24.12 31.03
C THR A 158 5.93 25.60 30.87
N ASN A 159 5.31 26.00 29.76
CA ASN A 159 4.87 27.38 29.50
C ASN A 159 3.32 27.45 29.48
N PRO A 160 2.69 27.97 30.57
CA PRO A 160 1.24 28.01 30.69
C PRO A 160 0.53 28.99 29.74
N LYS A 161 1.29 29.84 29.03
CA LYS A 161 0.75 30.84 28.10
C LYS A 161 0.62 30.34 26.66
N ARG A 162 1.08 29.14 26.40
CA ARG A 162 1.06 28.56 25.05
C ARG A 162 0.29 27.26 25.01
N LEU A 163 -0.48 27.08 23.94
CA LEU A 163 -1.26 25.88 23.68
C LEU A 163 -0.95 25.35 22.28
N VAL A 164 -0.73 24.06 22.15
CA VAL A 164 -0.72 23.34 20.87
C VAL A 164 -1.96 22.46 20.82
N VAL A 165 -2.83 22.73 19.87
CA VAL A 165 -4.05 21.95 19.59
C VAL A 165 -3.80 21.08 18.39
N TYR A 166 -4.12 19.80 18.47
CA TYR A 166 -3.92 18.91 17.33
C TYR A 166 -5.03 17.87 17.16
N PHE A 167 -5.14 17.38 15.93
CA PHE A 167 -5.85 16.14 15.61
C PHE A 167 -4.93 15.24 14.81
N SER A 168 -4.87 13.95 15.16
CA SER A 168 -4.05 12.99 14.44
C SER A 168 -4.75 11.65 14.29
N ARG A 169 -4.95 11.23 13.03
CA ARG A 169 -5.56 9.92 12.72
C ARG A 169 -4.57 8.76 12.84
N MET A 170 -3.29 9.00 12.52
CA MET A 170 -2.25 7.98 12.34
C MET A 170 -1.01 8.21 13.22
N GLY A 171 -1.04 9.20 14.09
CA GLY A 171 0.09 9.55 14.94
C GLY A 171 1.08 10.57 14.36
N TYR A 172 1.16 10.75 13.05
CA TYR A 172 2.15 11.65 12.42
C TYR A 172 2.00 13.11 12.87
N VAL A 173 0.77 13.63 12.88
CA VAL A 173 0.51 14.99 13.36
C VAL A 173 0.66 15.07 14.89
N LYS A 174 0.34 14.00 15.64
CA LYS A 174 0.64 13.92 17.08
C LYS A 174 2.13 14.15 17.33
N LYS A 175 3.01 13.49 16.58
CA LYS A 175 4.46 13.68 16.69
C LYS A 175 4.87 15.14 16.44
N GLN A 176 4.40 15.74 15.34
CA GLN A 176 4.69 17.15 15.03
C GLN A 176 4.16 18.12 16.11
N ALA A 177 2.97 17.85 16.63
CA ALA A 177 2.39 18.64 17.72
C ALA A 177 3.21 18.54 19.01
N MET A 178 3.72 17.34 19.34
CA MET A 178 4.58 17.14 20.50
C MET A 178 5.95 17.79 20.32
N GLU A 179 6.55 17.72 19.12
CA GLU A 179 7.78 18.43 18.79
C GLU A 179 7.63 19.93 18.97
N GLU A 180 6.52 20.52 18.47
CA GLU A 180 6.24 21.94 18.61
C GLU A 180 5.94 22.33 20.06
N ALA A 181 5.13 21.53 20.76
CA ALA A 181 4.85 21.76 22.18
C ALA A 181 6.12 21.68 23.03
N ASN A 182 6.99 20.69 22.77
CA ASN A 182 8.27 20.58 23.47
C ASN A 182 9.22 21.75 23.19
N ARG A 183 9.25 22.22 21.93
CA ARG A 183 10.07 23.36 21.49
C ARG A 183 9.64 24.66 22.17
N THR A 184 8.36 24.87 22.40
CA THR A 184 7.77 26.09 22.88
C THR A 184 7.38 26.04 24.36
N GLY A 185 7.47 24.86 24.99
CA GLY A 185 6.96 24.59 26.32
C GLY A 185 5.43 24.57 26.42
N ALA A 186 4.71 24.57 25.29
CA ALA A 186 3.27 24.70 25.24
C ALA A 186 2.55 23.52 25.91
N ALA A 187 1.36 23.79 26.46
CA ALA A 187 0.41 22.75 26.81
C ALA A 187 -0.08 22.04 25.51
N LEU A 188 -0.42 20.77 25.60
CA LEU A 188 -0.85 19.96 24.44
C LEU A 188 -2.31 19.56 24.62
N TYR A 189 -3.12 19.76 23.59
CA TYR A 189 -4.53 19.36 23.57
C TYR A 189 -4.88 18.59 22.29
N GLU A 190 -5.42 17.38 22.47
CA GLU A 190 -5.89 16.54 21.38
C GLU A 190 -7.38 16.75 21.14
N VAL A 191 -7.74 17.20 19.93
CA VAL A 191 -9.13 17.23 19.49
C VAL A 191 -9.54 15.80 19.14
N ARG A 192 -10.57 15.29 19.79
CA ARG A 192 -11.13 13.96 19.53
C ARG A 192 -12.46 14.05 18.84
N SER A 193 -12.66 13.20 17.86
CA SER A 193 -13.96 13.07 17.18
C SER A 193 -14.80 12.00 17.85
N THR A 194 -16.10 12.21 17.94
CA THR A 194 -17.07 11.17 18.33
C THR A 194 -17.33 10.19 17.18
N GLU A 195 -16.96 10.58 15.96
CA GLU A 195 -17.08 9.75 14.76
C GLU A 195 -15.87 8.80 14.60
N ARG A 196 -16.08 7.73 13.86
CA ARG A 196 -15.01 6.78 13.57
C ARG A 196 -13.96 7.40 12.62
N THR A 197 -12.75 7.62 13.11
CA THR A 197 -11.63 8.17 12.33
C THR A 197 -10.59 7.12 11.96
N GLU A 198 -10.61 5.95 12.60
CA GLU A 198 -9.59 4.91 12.45
C GLU A 198 -9.96 3.86 11.39
N GLY A 199 -8.91 3.21 10.87
CA GLY A 199 -9.04 2.12 9.92
C GLY A 199 -9.48 2.55 8.52
N THR A 200 -9.79 1.58 7.67
CA THR A 200 -10.20 1.83 6.27
C THR A 200 -11.53 2.56 6.20
N LEU A 201 -12.51 2.15 7.00
CA LEU A 201 -13.81 2.84 7.04
C LEU A 201 -13.67 4.26 7.57
N GLY A 202 -12.84 4.48 8.61
CA GLY A 202 -12.54 5.82 9.11
C GLY A 202 -11.83 6.69 8.06
N PHE A 203 -10.97 6.11 7.22
CA PHE A 203 -10.36 6.84 6.10
C PHE A 203 -11.41 7.39 5.12
N TRP A 204 -12.33 6.54 4.67
CA TRP A 204 -13.40 6.94 3.76
C TRP A 204 -14.34 7.96 4.40
N TRP A 205 -14.65 7.75 5.68
CA TRP A 205 -15.51 8.65 6.44
C TRP A 205 -14.88 10.04 6.60
N CYS A 206 -13.63 10.11 7.01
CA CYS A 206 -12.86 11.35 7.09
C CYS A 206 -12.76 12.04 5.72
N GLY A 207 -12.54 11.27 4.65
CA GLY A 207 -12.51 11.77 3.28
C GLY A 207 -13.82 12.45 2.87
N ARG A 208 -14.96 11.84 3.23
CA ARG A 208 -16.29 12.42 2.98
C ARG A 208 -16.46 13.77 3.66
N TYR A 209 -16.13 13.87 4.96
CA TYR A 209 -16.16 15.15 5.68
C TYR A 209 -15.20 16.18 5.08
N GLY A 210 -14.06 15.75 4.59
CA GLY A 210 -13.10 16.60 3.89
C GLY A 210 -13.66 17.16 2.57
N MET A 211 -14.23 16.30 1.73
CA MET A 211 -14.77 16.68 0.42
C MET A 211 -15.97 17.64 0.53
N HIS A 212 -16.89 17.35 1.44
CA HIS A 212 -18.12 18.16 1.60
C HIS A 212 -17.93 19.39 2.52
N ARG A 213 -16.75 19.58 3.10
CA ARG A 213 -16.49 20.67 4.05
C ARG A 213 -17.41 20.65 5.28
N TRP A 214 -17.97 19.50 5.61
CA TRP A 214 -18.84 19.37 6.78
C TRP A 214 -18.06 19.51 8.08
N ALA A 215 -18.69 20.07 9.10
CA ALA A 215 -18.20 19.98 10.48
C ALA A 215 -18.30 18.53 10.96
N MET A 216 -17.24 18.01 11.57
CA MET A 216 -17.25 16.67 12.15
C MET A 216 -17.55 16.79 13.65
N PRO A 217 -18.49 16.02 14.21
CA PRO A 217 -18.74 16.04 15.64
C PRO A 217 -17.47 15.73 16.45
N ILE A 218 -17.20 16.54 17.48
CA ILE A 218 -16.06 16.39 18.37
C ILE A 218 -16.54 16.19 19.81
N GLU A 219 -15.67 15.58 20.63
CA GLU A 219 -15.90 15.52 22.07
C GLU A 219 -15.95 16.94 22.68
N PRO A 220 -16.62 17.11 23.82
CA PRO A 220 -16.63 18.40 24.51
C PRO A 220 -15.21 18.92 24.74
N VAL A 221 -14.96 20.17 24.33
CA VAL A 221 -13.67 20.82 24.49
C VAL A 221 -13.44 21.16 25.96
N SER A 222 -12.40 20.56 26.55
CA SER A 222 -12.08 20.77 27.98
C SER A 222 -11.08 21.92 28.23
N VAL A 223 -10.56 22.52 27.16
CA VAL A 223 -9.59 23.63 27.23
C VAL A 223 -10.25 24.90 26.70
N ASP A 224 -9.98 26.04 27.40
CA ASP A 224 -10.41 27.36 26.93
C ASP A 224 -9.24 28.03 26.19
N PRO A 225 -9.28 28.14 24.86
CA PRO A 225 -8.19 28.73 24.09
C PRO A 225 -7.92 30.19 24.40
N MET A 226 -8.93 30.91 24.92
CA MET A 226 -8.81 32.33 25.27
C MET A 226 -7.92 32.61 26.48
N ARG A 227 -7.55 31.57 27.22
CA ARG A 227 -6.62 31.67 28.36
C ARG A 227 -5.15 31.69 27.97
N TYR A 228 -4.86 31.47 26.68
CA TYR A 228 -3.49 31.37 26.17
C TYR A 228 -3.15 32.57 25.28
N ASP A 229 -1.93 33.08 25.42
CA ASP A 229 -1.42 34.18 24.58
C ASP A 229 -1.16 33.70 23.14
N HIS A 230 -0.82 32.42 22.99
CA HIS A 230 -0.54 31.79 21.68
C HIS A 230 -1.16 30.40 21.57
N VAL A 231 -1.93 30.19 20.52
CA VAL A 231 -2.50 28.88 20.18
C VAL A 231 -1.95 28.44 18.81
N THR A 232 -1.23 27.32 18.80
CA THR A 232 -0.72 26.69 17.57
C THR A 232 -1.63 25.53 17.21
N ILE A 233 -2.05 25.46 15.94
CA ILE A 233 -2.92 24.40 15.44
C ILE A 233 -2.13 23.46 14.53
N CYS A 234 -2.07 22.18 14.89
CA CYS A 234 -1.47 21.11 14.08
C CYS A 234 -2.56 20.20 13.53
N SER A 235 -2.72 20.19 12.22
CA SER A 235 -3.79 19.46 11.54
C SER A 235 -3.30 18.72 10.31
N PRO A 236 -3.78 17.49 10.07
CA PRO A 236 -3.62 16.91 8.73
C PRO A 236 -4.45 17.71 7.74
N ILE A 237 -3.99 17.74 6.49
CA ILE A 237 -4.72 18.36 5.38
C ILE A 237 -5.60 17.29 4.72
N TRP A 238 -6.91 17.52 4.72
CA TRP A 238 -7.89 16.69 4.03
C TRP A 238 -8.52 17.46 2.88
N VAL A 239 -8.29 16.99 1.67
CA VAL A 239 -8.86 17.62 0.46
C VAL A 239 -8.65 19.13 0.45
N PHE A 240 -7.39 19.55 0.56
CA PHE A 240 -6.93 20.96 0.55
C PHE A 240 -7.48 21.84 1.68
N ALA A 241 -7.88 21.26 2.82
CA ALA A 241 -8.32 22.00 4.00
C ALA A 241 -7.85 21.32 5.29
N LEU A 242 -7.93 22.05 6.40
CA LEU A 242 -7.73 21.47 7.73
C LEU A 242 -8.68 20.29 7.94
N ALA A 243 -8.23 19.26 8.66
CA ALA A 243 -9.06 18.13 9.03
C ALA A 243 -10.36 18.57 9.69
N ALA A 244 -11.45 17.88 9.37
CA ALA A 244 -12.78 18.28 9.83
C ALA A 244 -12.91 18.42 11.37
N PRO A 245 -12.31 17.56 12.22
CA PRO A 245 -12.34 17.77 13.67
C PRO A 245 -11.69 19.09 14.10
N VAL A 246 -10.58 19.48 13.43
CA VAL A 246 -9.90 20.74 13.74
C VAL A 246 -10.74 21.94 13.32
N ARG A 247 -11.42 21.86 12.16
CA ARG A 247 -12.37 22.90 11.73
C ARG A 247 -13.56 23.06 12.67
N SER A 248 -13.97 21.96 13.33
CA SER A 248 -15.05 22.02 14.32
C SER A 248 -14.59 22.62 15.67
N PHE A 249 -13.28 22.57 15.93
CA PHE A 249 -12.67 23.21 17.11
C PHE A 249 -12.49 24.72 16.90
N CYS A 250 -12.13 25.18 15.67
CA CYS A 250 -11.94 26.60 15.34
C CYS A 250 -13.28 27.32 15.15
#